data_51e909e54e2d50740ec9e333eb6d5cc7
#
_entry.id   51e909e54e2d50740ec9e333eb6d5cc7
#
_cell.length_a   1.000
_cell.length_b   1.000
_cell.length_c   1.000
_cell.angle_alpha   90.00
_cell.angle_beta   90.00
_cell.angle_gamma   90.00
#
_symmetry.space_group_name_H-M   'P 1'
#
loop_
_entity.id
_entity.type
_entity.pdbx_description
1 polymer ?
#
loop_
_entity_poly.entity_id
_entity_poly.type
_entity_poly.pdbx_seq_one_letter_code
_entity_poly.pdbx_strand_id
1 'polypeptide(L)'
;MASKPCLLRLQKEYQRLNKEPVPNISAEPRPNNILEWHFVINGPASTPYAGGQYHGKLLFPSDYPYKPPAIMMLTPNGRFNTNTRLCLSMSDFHPESWVPAWSVGTILNGVLSFMLE
;
A
#
# COMPACT_ATOMS: atom_id res chain seq x y z
N MET A 1 5.61 7.38 -16.58
CA MET A 1 6.82 7.84 -15.90
C MET A 1 6.44 8.80 -14.78
N ALA A 2 7.08 8.66 -13.63
CA ALA A 2 6.79 9.51 -12.49
C ALA A 2 7.20 10.97 -12.76
N SER A 3 6.35 11.93 -12.35
CA SER A 3 6.75 13.34 -12.33
C SER A 3 7.86 13.52 -11.31
N LYS A 4 8.61 14.62 -11.41
CA LYS A 4 9.70 14.88 -10.47
C LYS A 4 9.19 14.99 -9.02
N PRO A 5 8.10 15.73 -8.73
CA PRO A 5 7.54 15.74 -7.37
C PRO A 5 7.10 14.36 -6.89
N CYS A 6 6.52 13.54 -7.77
CA CYS A 6 6.12 12.18 -7.43
C CYS A 6 7.34 11.33 -7.05
N LEU A 7 8.38 11.38 -7.87
CA LEU A 7 9.62 10.64 -7.61
C LEU A 7 10.22 11.01 -6.26
N LEU A 8 10.34 12.30 -5.97
CA LEU A 8 10.91 12.78 -4.71
C LEU A 8 10.04 12.36 -3.51
N ARG A 9 8.72 12.44 -3.66
CA ARG A 9 7.80 12.04 -2.58
C ARG A 9 7.93 10.55 -2.28
N LEU A 10 7.97 9.69 -3.32
CA LEU A 10 8.08 8.24 -3.11
C LEU A 10 9.43 7.83 -2.53
N GLN A 11 10.51 8.51 -2.92
CA GLN A 11 11.82 8.28 -2.32
C GLN A 11 11.81 8.61 -0.82
N LYS A 12 11.18 9.71 -0.43
CA LYS A 12 11.03 10.08 0.97
C LYS A 12 10.17 9.09 1.74
N GLU A 13 9.09 8.62 1.12
CA GLU A 13 8.21 7.64 1.74
C GLU A 13 8.95 6.34 2.04
N TYR A 14 9.81 5.89 1.13
CA TYR A 14 10.59 4.69 1.35
C TYR A 14 11.58 4.88 2.50
N GLN A 15 12.29 6.01 2.53
CA GLN A 15 13.18 6.33 3.63
C GLN A 15 12.45 6.35 4.97
N ARG A 16 11.26 6.92 4.99
CA ARG A 16 10.43 7.00 6.18
C ARG A 16 10.01 5.62 6.69
N LEU A 17 9.59 4.73 5.78
CA LEU A 17 9.23 3.36 6.15
C LEU A 17 10.41 2.59 6.74
N ASN A 18 11.63 2.83 6.24
CA ASN A 18 12.81 2.18 6.77
C ASN A 18 13.16 2.67 8.17
N LYS A 19 12.87 3.93 8.48
CA LYS A 19 13.11 4.50 9.81
C LYS A 19 11.99 4.17 10.80
N GLU A 20 10.76 4.18 10.33
CA GLU A 20 9.57 3.97 11.15
C GLU A 20 8.71 2.88 10.50
N PRO A 21 9.10 1.60 10.64
CA PRO A 21 8.37 0.50 10.03
C PRO A 21 6.95 0.39 10.55
N VAL A 22 6.02 0.03 9.65
CA VAL A 22 4.65 -0.27 10.04
C VAL A 22 4.63 -1.68 10.64
N PRO A 23 4.08 -1.89 11.85
CA PRO A 23 4.01 -3.22 12.43
C PRO A 23 3.29 -4.22 11.52
N ASN A 24 3.85 -5.41 11.39
CA ASN A 24 3.33 -6.52 10.58
C ASN A 24 3.39 -6.31 9.07
N ILE A 25 3.92 -5.19 8.58
CA ILE A 25 3.95 -4.92 7.15
C ILE A 25 5.34 -4.47 6.73
N SER A 26 5.83 -5.04 5.63
CA SER A 26 7.03 -4.55 4.95
C SER A 26 6.66 -4.18 3.52
N ALA A 27 7.32 -3.16 2.98
CA ALA A 27 7.03 -2.68 1.63
C ALA A 27 8.27 -2.05 1.01
N GLU A 28 8.42 -2.25 -0.30
CA GLU A 28 9.51 -1.63 -1.05
C GLU A 28 9.12 -1.43 -2.51
N PRO A 29 9.66 -0.39 -3.16
CA PRO A 29 9.44 -0.19 -4.59
C PRO A 29 10.23 -1.22 -5.40
N ARG A 30 9.77 -1.51 -6.61
CA ARG A 30 10.54 -2.34 -7.53
C ARG A 30 11.80 -1.57 -7.95
N PRO A 31 12.94 -2.28 -8.11
CA PRO A 31 14.21 -1.61 -8.43
C PRO A 31 14.18 -0.75 -9.69
N ASN A 32 13.38 -1.13 -10.67
CA ASN A 32 13.32 -0.45 -11.96
C ASN A 32 12.01 0.35 -12.17
N ASN A 33 11.15 0.43 -11.15
CA ASN A 33 9.88 1.15 -11.28
C ASN A 33 9.40 1.65 -9.92
N ILE A 34 9.68 2.90 -9.62
CA ILE A 34 9.31 3.53 -8.35
C ILE A 34 7.79 3.66 -8.18
N LEU A 35 7.02 3.51 -9.26
CA LEU A 35 5.56 3.61 -9.21
C LEU A 35 4.89 2.29 -8.81
N GLU A 36 5.62 1.19 -8.81
CA GLU A 36 5.08 -0.10 -8.37
C GLU A 36 5.80 -0.56 -7.11
N TRP A 37 5.04 -0.66 -6.01
CA TRP A 37 5.55 -1.14 -4.74
C TRP A 37 4.91 -2.48 -4.42
N HIS A 38 5.69 -3.38 -3.83
CA HIS A 38 5.19 -4.64 -3.30
C HIS A 38 5.23 -4.59 -1.78
N PHE A 39 4.18 -5.11 -1.14
CA PHE A 39 4.12 -5.18 0.31
C PHE A 39 3.76 -6.59 0.74
N VAL A 40 4.19 -6.94 1.96
CA VAL A 40 3.85 -8.22 2.59
C VAL A 40 3.25 -7.91 3.95
N ILE A 41 2.06 -8.45 4.21
CA ILE A 41 1.43 -8.40 5.51
C ILE A 41 1.68 -9.73 6.20
N ASN A 42 2.32 -9.69 7.38
CA ASN A 42 2.40 -10.86 8.25
C ASN A 42 1.13 -10.86 9.10
N GLY A 43 0.38 -11.95 9.07
CA GLY A 43 -0.89 -12.04 9.80
C GLY A 43 -0.66 -11.79 11.28
N PRO A 44 -1.34 -10.78 11.88
CA PRO A 44 -1.15 -10.48 13.29
C PRO A 44 -1.54 -11.64 14.18
N ALA A 45 -0.84 -11.79 15.32
CA ALA A 45 -1.17 -12.79 16.31
C ALA A 45 -2.61 -12.61 16.80
N SER A 46 -3.26 -13.70 17.15
CA SER A 46 -4.65 -13.72 17.66
C SER A 46 -5.69 -13.28 16.63
N THR A 47 -5.36 -13.38 15.34
CA THR A 47 -6.33 -13.15 14.25
C THR A 47 -6.43 -14.40 13.38
N PRO A 48 -7.49 -14.54 12.55
CA PRO A 48 -7.57 -15.65 11.59
C PRO A 48 -6.42 -15.70 10.60
N TYR A 49 -5.64 -14.61 10.47
CA TYR A 49 -4.53 -14.50 9.55
C TYR A 49 -3.18 -14.88 10.17
N ALA A 50 -3.14 -15.16 11.48
CA ALA A 50 -1.90 -15.46 12.18
C ALA A 50 -1.13 -16.59 11.51
N GLY A 51 0.18 -16.42 11.38
CA GLY A 51 1.06 -17.41 10.74
C GLY A 51 1.13 -17.33 9.22
N GLY A 52 0.28 -16.52 8.57
CA GLY A 52 0.29 -16.36 7.13
C GLY A 52 1.07 -15.12 6.70
N GLN A 53 1.48 -15.12 5.43
CA GLN A 53 2.06 -13.97 4.77
C GLN A 53 1.23 -13.64 3.53
N TYR A 54 0.86 -12.38 3.37
CA TYR A 54 -0.06 -11.95 2.32
C TYR A 54 0.60 -10.84 1.51
N HIS A 55 0.88 -11.15 0.23
CA HIS A 55 1.57 -10.26 -0.69
C HIS A 55 0.56 -9.43 -1.49
N GLY A 56 0.81 -8.15 -1.57
CA GLY A 56 0.04 -7.24 -2.40
C GLY A 56 0.92 -6.23 -3.07
N LYS A 57 0.32 -5.34 -3.84
CA LYS A 57 1.06 -4.27 -4.50
C LYS A 57 0.29 -2.96 -4.51
N LEU A 58 1.05 -1.86 -4.58
CA LEU A 58 0.54 -0.50 -4.76
C LEU A 58 1.02 -0.02 -6.12
N LEU A 59 0.10 0.54 -6.91
CA LEU A 59 0.43 1.16 -8.19
C LEU A 59 0.15 2.65 -8.07
N PHE A 60 1.21 3.45 -8.05
CA PHE A 60 1.10 4.89 -7.88
C PHE A 60 0.93 5.58 -9.23
N PRO A 61 0.02 6.57 -9.33
CA PRO A 61 -0.08 7.37 -10.53
C PRO A 61 1.12 8.31 -10.67
N SER A 62 1.40 8.75 -11.89
CA SER A 62 2.56 9.62 -12.16
C SER A 62 2.49 10.96 -11.45
N ASP A 63 1.30 11.40 -11.05
CA ASP A 63 1.08 12.65 -10.32
C ASP A 63 0.82 12.45 -8.82
N TYR A 64 1.14 11.26 -8.27
CA TYR A 64 1.14 11.06 -6.83
C TYR A 64 2.02 12.14 -6.16
N PRO A 65 1.66 12.74 -5.04
CA PRO A 65 0.59 12.39 -4.10
C PRO A 65 -0.75 13.09 -4.34
N TYR A 66 -0.95 13.73 -5.46
CA TYR A 66 -2.20 14.45 -5.72
C TYR A 66 -3.36 13.52 -6.02
N LYS A 67 -3.05 12.29 -6.47
CA LYS A 67 -4.03 11.23 -6.67
C LYS A 67 -3.60 9.97 -5.93
N PRO A 68 -4.57 9.16 -5.47
CA PRO A 68 -4.26 7.95 -4.68
C PRO A 68 -3.74 6.80 -5.55
N PRO A 69 -3.07 5.81 -4.91
CA PRO A 69 -2.64 4.62 -5.63
C PRO A 69 -3.77 3.61 -5.84
N ALA A 70 -3.59 2.72 -6.80
CA ALA A 70 -4.36 1.48 -6.89
C ALA A 70 -3.75 0.46 -5.94
N ILE A 71 -4.59 -0.33 -5.28
CA ILE A 71 -4.18 -1.33 -4.29
C ILE A 71 -4.71 -2.68 -4.72
N MET A 72 -3.86 -3.70 -4.71
CA MET A 72 -4.23 -5.07 -5.07
C MET A 72 -3.61 -6.07 -4.12
N MET A 73 -4.36 -7.15 -3.80
CA MET A 73 -3.78 -8.32 -3.14
C MET A 73 -3.44 -9.36 -4.20
N LEU A 74 -2.30 -10.02 -4.03
CA LEU A 74 -1.84 -11.09 -4.91
C LEU A 74 -1.99 -12.45 -4.26
N THR A 75 -1.90 -12.53 -2.93
CA THR A 75 -2.06 -13.77 -2.18
C THR A 75 -3.52 -13.97 -1.78
N PRO A 76 -4.09 -15.17 -1.99
CA PRO A 76 -5.43 -15.47 -1.49
C PRO A 76 -5.51 -15.25 0.02
N ASN A 77 -6.57 -14.60 0.49
CA ASN A 77 -6.69 -14.18 1.88
C ASN A 77 -8.09 -14.34 2.47
N GLY A 78 -9.09 -14.62 1.63
CA GLY A 78 -10.46 -14.80 2.08
C GLY A 78 -11.24 -13.50 2.33
N ARG A 79 -10.56 -12.35 2.30
CA ARG A 79 -11.19 -11.04 2.54
C ARG A 79 -11.32 -10.23 1.27
N PHE A 80 -10.26 -10.22 0.45
CA PHE A 80 -10.21 -9.46 -0.80
C PHE A 80 -10.00 -10.39 -1.97
N ASN A 81 -10.60 -10.08 -3.12
CA ASN A 81 -10.30 -10.75 -4.37
C ASN A 81 -8.86 -10.47 -4.78
N THR A 82 -8.17 -11.47 -5.32
CA THR A 82 -6.80 -11.30 -5.80
C THR A 82 -6.77 -10.66 -7.19
N ASN A 83 -5.69 -9.97 -7.49
CA ASN A 83 -5.43 -9.35 -8.80
C ASN A 83 -6.53 -8.38 -9.25
N THR A 84 -7.26 -7.82 -8.29
CA THR A 84 -8.37 -6.89 -8.51
C THR A 84 -8.12 -5.66 -7.67
N ARG A 85 -8.36 -4.46 -8.23
CA ARG A 85 -8.21 -3.23 -7.47
C ARG A 85 -9.20 -3.20 -6.31
N LEU A 86 -8.71 -2.85 -5.13
CA LEU A 86 -9.52 -2.79 -3.92
C LEU A 86 -10.24 -1.45 -3.83
N CYS A 87 -11.53 -1.49 -3.48
CA CYS A 87 -12.35 -0.30 -3.29
C CYS A 87 -12.27 0.15 -1.82
N LEU A 88 -11.19 0.86 -1.49
CA LEU A 88 -10.95 1.39 -0.14
C LEU A 88 -10.91 2.91 -0.21
N SER A 89 -11.16 3.57 0.92
CA SER A 89 -11.19 5.04 0.98
C SER A 89 -9.85 5.67 0.59
N MET A 90 -8.74 4.96 0.78
CA MET A 90 -7.41 5.44 0.41
C MET A 90 -6.97 4.97 -0.97
N SER A 91 -7.84 4.32 -1.75
CA SER A 91 -7.49 3.82 -3.08
C SER A 91 -8.01 4.74 -4.18
N ASP A 92 -7.65 4.42 -5.42
CA ASP A 92 -8.03 5.19 -6.59
C ASP A 92 -9.53 5.10 -6.93
N PHE A 93 -10.29 4.25 -6.25
CA PHE A 93 -11.75 4.20 -6.39
C PHE A 93 -12.47 5.38 -5.74
N HIS A 94 -11.82 6.04 -4.77
CA HIS A 94 -12.43 7.15 -4.02
C HIS A 94 -11.48 8.35 -3.98
N PRO A 95 -11.18 8.94 -5.15
CA PRO A 95 -10.25 10.08 -5.19
C PRO A 95 -10.74 11.28 -4.38
N GLU A 96 -12.05 11.42 -4.20
CA GLU A 96 -12.62 12.50 -3.39
C GLU A 96 -12.34 12.37 -1.90
N SER A 97 -12.02 11.15 -1.44
CA SER A 97 -11.68 10.89 -0.04
C SER A 97 -10.18 10.91 0.21
N TRP A 98 -9.40 11.04 -0.85
CA TRP A 98 -7.94 10.97 -0.73
C TRP A 98 -7.36 12.26 -0.13
N VAL A 99 -6.41 12.08 0.79
CA VAL A 99 -5.69 13.19 1.42
C VAL A 99 -4.21 13.07 1.02
N PRO A 100 -3.68 14.04 0.24
CA PRO A 100 -2.28 13.98 -0.22
C PRO A 100 -1.23 13.91 0.90
N ALA A 101 -1.58 14.32 2.11
CA ALA A 101 -0.66 14.24 3.25
C ALA A 101 -0.54 12.82 3.82
N TRP A 102 -1.44 11.89 3.45
CA TRP A 102 -1.35 10.52 3.93
C TRP A 102 -0.08 9.86 3.40
N SER A 103 0.61 9.15 4.28
CA SER A 103 1.85 8.43 3.93
C SER A 103 1.55 7.04 3.39
N VAL A 104 2.56 6.42 2.79
CA VAL A 104 2.46 5.01 2.39
C VAL A 104 2.17 4.14 3.62
N GLY A 105 2.76 4.47 4.77
CA GLY A 105 2.44 3.77 6.03
C GLY A 105 0.97 3.87 6.40
N THR A 106 0.35 5.03 6.24
CA THR A 106 -1.08 5.23 6.48
C THR A 106 -1.92 4.35 5.55
N ILE A 107 -1.55 4.30 4.27
CA ILE A 107 -2.24 3.46 3.29
C ILE A 107 -2.16 1.99 3.69
N LEU A 108 -0.98 1.50 4.04
CA LEU A 108 -0.77 0.10 4.43
C LEU A 108 -1.49 -0.26 5.72
N ASN A 109 -1.49 0.63 6.71
CA ASN A 109 -2.28 0.43 7.92
C ASN A 109 -3.77 0.33 7.62
N GLY A 110 -4.25 1.14 6.67
CA GLY A 110 -5.64 1.09 6.23
C GLY A 110 -5.98 -0.25 5.60
N VAL A 111 -5.10 -0.79 4.75
CA VAL A 111 -5.31 -2.11 4.13
C VAL A 111 -5.41 -3.19 5.20
N LEU A 112 -4.48 -3.19 6.16
CA LEU A 112 -4.50 -4.17 7.25
C LEU A 112 -5.77 -4.04 8.09
N SER A 113 -6.18 -2.82 8.40
CA SER A 113 -7.40 -2.57 9.19
C SER A 113 -8.64 -3.13 8.50
N PHE A 114 -8.79 -2.91 7.19
CA PHE A 114 -9.89 -3.46 6.43
C PHE A 114 -9.82 -4.99 6.33
N MET A 115 -8.62 -5.55 6.25
CA MET A 115 -8.43 -6.99 6.22
C MET A 115 -8.93 -7.65 7.50
N LEU A 116 -8.78 -6.98 8.65
CA LEU A 116 -9.16 -7.49 9.95
C LEU A 116 -10.65 -7.32 10.31
N GLU A 117 -11.38 -6.55 9.53
CA GLU A 117 -12.82 -6.34 9.78
C GLU A 117 -13.66 -7.59 9.61
#